data_88a7fbb299422c8a06caa9ee63fd7ece
#
_entry.id   88a7fbb299422c8a06caa9ee63fd7ece
#
_cell.length_a   1.000
_cell.length_b   1.000
_cell.length_c   1.000
_cell.angle_alpha   90.00
_cell.angle_beta   90.00
_cell.angle_gamma   90.00
#
_symmetry.space_group_name_H-M   'P 1'
#
loop_
_entity.id
_entity.type
_entity.pdbx_description
1 polymer ?
#
loop_
_entity_poly.entity_id
_entity_poly.type
_entity_poly.pdbx_seq_one_letter_code
_entity_poly.pdbx_strand_id
1 'polypeptide(L)'
;MKFWRPGITGKLFLAIFATCIVLLISMHWAVRISFERGFIDYIKHGNEQRLQLLSDALGEQYAQHGNWRFLRNNDRFVFQILRSFEHDNSEDKPGPGMPPHGWRTQFWVVDQNNKVLVGPRAPIPPDGTRRPILVNGAEVGAVIASPVERLTRNTDINFDKQQRQTSWLIVALATLLAALATFLLARGLLAPVKRLVDGTHKLAAGDFTTRVTPTSEDELGKLAQDFNQLASTLEKNQQMRRDFMADISHELRTPLAVLRGELEAIQDGVRKFTPETVASLQAEVGTLTKLVDDLHQLSMSDEGALAYQKAPVDLIPLLEVAGGAFRERFASRGLKLQFSLPDSITVFGDRDRLMQLFNNLLENSLRYTDSGGSLKISAEQHDKTVRLTFVDSAPGVSDDQLQKLFERFYRTEGSRNRASGGSGLGLAICLNIVEAHNGRIIAAHSPFGGVSITVELPLERDLQREV
;
A
#
# COMPACT_ATOMS: atom_id res chain seq x y z
N MET A 1 30.23 -7.85 -22.30
CA MET A 1 28.87 -7.38 -22.57
C MET A 1 28.11 -7.26 -21.25
N LYS A 2 27.89 -6.03 -20.73
CA LYS A 2 27.03 -5.80 -19.55
C LYS A 2 25.58 -6.06 -19.98
N PHE A 3 25.03 -7.19 -19.61
CA PHE A 3 23.59 -7.44 -19.75
C PHE A 3 22.84 -6.30 -19.05
N TRP A 4 22.14 -5.51 -19.82
CA TRP A 4 21.20 -4.51 -19.34
C TRP A 4 20.14 -5.21 -18.48
N ARG A 5 20.27 -5.11 -17.15
CA ARG A 5 19.28 -5.63 -16.21
C ARG A 5 18.25 -4.53 -16.01
N PRO A 6 17.12 -4.56 -16.72
CA PRO A 6 16.09 -3.56 -16.53
C PRO A 6 15.60 -3.63 -15.09
N GLY A 7 15.47 -2.48 -14.43
CA GLY A 7 14.81 -2.37 -13.13
C GLY A 7 13.34 -2.84 -13.23
N ILE A 8 12.63 -2.86 -12.11
CA ILE A 8 11.22 -3.31 -12.03
C ILE A 8 10.36 -2.59 -13.08
N THR A 9 10.56 -1.28 -13.26
CA THR A 9 9.90 -0.46 -14.29
C THR A 9 10.08 -1.02 -15.70
N GLY A 10 11.33 -1.33 -16.06
CA GLY A 10 11.64 -1.87 -17.38
C GLY A 10 11.08 -3.28 -17.60
N LYS A 11 11.08 -4.11 -16.56
CA LYS A 11 10.49 -5.47 -16.62
C LYS A 11 8.98 -5.41 -16.81
N LEU A 12 8.28 -4.57 -16.05
CA LEU A 12 6.83 -4.40 -16.16
C LEU A 12 6.44 -3.81 -17.52
N PHE A 13 7.16 -2.76 -17.96
CA PHE A 13 6.96 -2.21 -19.30
C PHE A 13 7.12 -3.27 -20.38
N LEU A 14 8.20 -4.05 -20.36
CA LEU A 14 8.46 -5.12 -21.33
C LEU A 14 7.38 -6.21 -21.29
N ALA A 15 6.94 -6.62 -20.11
CA ALA A 15 5.92 -7.64 -19.97
C ALA A 15 4.57 -7.19 -20.56
N ILE A 16 4.08 -6.01 -20.18
CA ILE A 16 2.81 -5.47 -20.68
C ILE A 16 2.91 -5.19 -22.19
N PHE A 17 3.98 -4.56 -22.63
CA PHE A 17 4.18 -4.24 -24.05
C PHE A 17 4.29 -5.51 -24.92
N ALA A 18 5.03 -6.53 -24.47
CA ALA A 18 5.12 -7.81 -25.16
C ALA A 18 3.74 -8.50 -25.26
N THR A 19 2.96 -8.48 -24.18
CA THR A 19 1.59 -9.02 -24.21
C THR A 19 0.70 -8.28 -25.19
N CYS A 20 0.77 -6.95 -25.24
CA CYS A 20 0.03 -6.12 -26.22
C CYS A 20 0.46 -6.46 -27.66
N ILE A 21 1.76 -6.61 -27.92
CA ILE A 21 2.26 -6.99 -29.26
C ILE A 21 1.73 -8.37 -29.67
N VAL A 22 1.79 -9.38 -28.78
CA VAL A 22 1.29 -10.72 -29.06
C VAL A 22 -0.20 -10.68 -29.41
N LEU A 23 -1.00 -9.93 -28.65
CA LEU A 23 -2.42 -9.76 -28.93
C LEU A 23 -2.69 -9.07 -30.26
N LEU A 24 -1.95 -8.00 -30.59
CA LEU A 24 -2.09 -7.29 -31.86
C LEU A 24 -1.73 -8.18 -33.05
N ILE A 25 -0.64 -8.95 -32.95
CA ILE A 25 -0.23 -9.87 -34.00
C ILE A 25 -1.26 -10.99 -34.18
N SER A 26 -1.72 -11.60 -33.11
CA SER A 26 -2.73 -12.68 -33.15
C SER A 26 -4.07 -12.19 -33.73
N MET A 27 -4.52 -11.00 -33.33
CA MET A 27 -5.72 -10.38 -33.85
C MET A 27 -5.58 -10.05 -35.36
N HIS A 28 -4.46 -9.46 -35.78
CA HIS A 28 -4.19 -9.17 -37.19
C HIS A 28 -4.23 -10.46 -38.02
N TRP A 29 -3.62 -11.53 -37.52
CA TRP A 29 -3.60 -12.83 -38.22
C TRP A 29 -4.99 -13.47 -38.31
N ALA A 30 -5.76 -13.43 -37.23
CA ALA A 30 -7.14 -13.92 -37.20
C ALA A 30 -8.05 -13.17 -38.18
N VAL A 31 -7.98 -11.82 -38.18
CA VAL A 31 -8.75 -10.98 -39.12
C VAL A 31 -8.37 -11.29 -40.56
N ARG A 32 -7.09 -11.45 -40.85
CA ARG A 32 -6.61 -11.77 -42.20
C ARG A 32 -7.13 -13.12 -42.67
N ILE A 33 -7.03 -14.17 -41.88
CA ILE A 33 -7.53 -15.52 -42.23
C ILE A 33 -9.05 -15.49 -42.45
N SER A 34 -9.78 -14.80 -41.59
CA SER A 34 -11.23 -14.67 -41.67
C SER A 34 -11.63 -13.95 -42.95
N PHE A 35 -10.90 -12.88 -43.29
CA PHE A 35 -11.16 -12.10 -44.50
C PHE A 35 -10.85 -12.92 -45.78
N GLU A 36 -9.69 -13.57 -45.88
CA GLU A 36 -9.30 -14.39 -47.02
C GLU A 36 -10.34 -15.49 -47.29
N ARG A 37 -10.79 -16.19 -46.24
CA ARG A 37 -11.82 -17.26 -46.36
C ARG A 37 -13.18 -16.69 -46.81
N GLY A 38 -13.65 -15.64 -46.10
CA GLY A 38 -14.94 -15.03 -46.39
C GLY A 38 -15.01 -14.42 -47.82
N PHE A 39 -13.88 -13.84 -48.26
CA PHE A 39 -13.81 -13.26 -49.60
C PHE A 39 -13.84 -14.32 -50.71
N ILE A 40 -13.12 -15.44 -50.55
CA ILE A 40 -13.14 -16.57 -51.46
C ILE A 40 -14.54 -17.19 -51.55
N ASP A 41 -15.20 -17.40 -50.41
CA ASP A 41 -16.55 -17.94 -50.35
C ASP A 41 -17.57 -17.00 -51.00
N TYR A 42 -17.46 -15.70 -50.81
CA TYR A 42 -18.30 -14.69 -51.47
C TYR A 42 -18.15 -14.75 -52.99
N ILE A 43 -16.91 -14.87 -53.51
CA ILE A 43 -16.66 -15.00 -54.94
C ILE A 43 -17.26 -16.29 -55.49
N LYS A 44 -17.09 -17.42 -54.79
CA LYS A 44 -17.63 -18.73 -55.19
C LYS A 44 -19.16 -18.67 -55.35
N HIS A 45 -19.85 -18.20 -54.29
CA HIS A 45 -21.31 -18.09 -54.33
C HIS A 45 -21.81 -17.16 -55.42
N GLY A 46 -21.15 -16.01 -55.61
CA GLY A 46 -21.50 -15.10 -56.69
C GLY A 46 -21.31 -15.72 -58.10
N ASN A 47 -20.25 -16.53 -58.28
CA ASN A 47 -20.02 -17.24 -59.54
C ASN A 47 -21.02 -18.37 -59.76
N GLU A 48 -21.38 -19.13 -58.75
CA GLU A 48 -22.39 -20.19 -58.80
C GLU A 48 -23.76 -19.65 -59.24
N GLN A 49 -24.20 -18.53 -58.67
CA GLN A 49 -25.45 -17.88 -59.05
C GLN A 49 -25.45 -17.43 -60.53
N ARG A 50 -24.33 -16.86 -60.98
CA ARG A 50 -24.19 -16.42 -62.38
C ARG A 50 -24.17 -17.61 -63.39
N LEU A 51 -23.51 -18.70 -63.01
CA LEU A 51 -23.51 -19.94 -63.80
C LEU A 51 -24.91 -20.52 -63.93
N GLN A 52 -25.68 -20.46 -62.81
CA GLN A 52 -27.07 -20.88 -62.81
C GLN A 52 -27.91 -20.04 -63.79
N LEU A 53 -27.86 -18.72 -63.67
CA LEU A 53 -28.58 -17.79 -64.55
C LEU A 53 -28.18 -17.99 -66.01
N LEU A 54 -26.89 -18.17 -66.31
CA LEU A 54 -26.41 -18.44 -67.66
C LEU A 54 -26.92 -19.80 -68.20
N SER A 55 -26.89 -20.85 -67.35
CA SER A 55 -27.40 -22.16 -67.70
C SER A 55 -28.89 -22.12 -68.06
N ASP A 56 -29.68 -21.43 -67.21
CA ASP A 56 -31.13 -21.30 -67.38
C ASP A 56 -31.44 -20.50 -68.67
N ALA A 57 -30.78 -19.38 -68.96
CA ALA A 57 -30.98 -18.58 -70.15
C ALA A 57 -30.54 -19.30 -71.41
N LEU A 58 -29.43 -20.07 -71.39
CA LEU A 58 -29.02 -20.90 -72.50
C LEU A 58 -29.98 -22.05 -72.77
N GLY A 59 -30.61 -22.63 -71.70
CA GLY A 59 -31.67 -23.61 -71.81
C GLY A 59 -32.90 -23.07 -72.51
N GLU A 60 -33.36 -21.87 -72.18
CA GLU A 60 -34.50 -21.19 -72.86
C GLU A 60 -34.21 -20.96 -74.33
N GLN A 61 -33.01 -20.46 -74.60
CA GLN A 61 -32.60 -20.21 -75.99
C GLN A 61 -32.49 -21.51 -76.81
N TYR A 62 -32.01 -22.58 -76.24
CA TYR A 62 -31.98 -23.89 -76.91
C TYR A 62 -33.40 -24.44 -77.15
N ALA A 63 -34.33 -24.29 -76.25
CA ALA A 63 -35.72 -24.68 -76.38
C ALA A 63 -36.39 -23.95 -77.61
N GLN A 64 -36.03 -22.68 -77.80
CA GLN A 64 -36.55 -21.89 -78.95
C GLN A 64 -35.98 -22.30 -80.32
N HIS A 65 -34.67 -22.69 -80.36
CA HIS A 65 -33.96 -22.95 -81.59
C HIS A 65 -33.80 -24.45 -81.96
N GLY A 66 -34.01 -25.34 -81.03
CA GLY A 66 -33.91 -26.79 -81.18
C GLY A 66 -32.50 -27.35 -81.40
N ASN A 67 -31.47 -26.53 -81.47
CA ASN A 67 -30.09 -26.93 -81.68
C ASN A 67 -29.08 -25.82 -81.29
N TRP A 68 -27.77 -26.14 -81.20
CA TRP A 68 -26.72 -25.22 -80.83
C TRP A 68 -26.11 -24.39 -81.96
N ARG A 69 -26.71 -24.35 -83.14
CA ARG A 69 -26.09 -23.66 -84.27
C ARG A 69 -25.97 -22.16 -84.05
N PHE A 70 -26.90 -21.52 -83.29
CA PHE A 70 -26.92 -20.09 -82.95
C PHE A 70 -25.74 -19.68 -82.10
N LEU A 71 -25.18 -20.62 -81.36
CA LEU A 71 -24.11 -20.36 -80.40
C LEU A 71 -22.70 -20.66 -80.93
N ARG A 72 -22.63 -21.41 -82.08
CA ARG A 72 -21.35 -21.90 -82.56
C ARG A 72 -20.46 -20.76 -83.06
N ASN A 73 -19.29 -20.52 -82.39
CA ASN A 73 -18.38 -19.38 -82.64
C ASN A 73 -19.04 -18.00 -82.42
N ASN A 74 -20.05 -17.89 -81.56
CA ASN A 74 -20.77 -16.64 -81.33
C ASN A 74 -20.64 -16.27 -79.79
N ASP A 75 -19.42 -16.04 -79.34
CA ASP A 75 -19.15 -15.63 -77.99
C ASP A 75 -19.89 -14.33 -77.62
N ARG A 76 -20.17 -13.46 -78.58
CA ARG A 76 -20.90 -12.21 -78.40
C ARG A 76 -22.30 -12.40 -77.81
N PHE A 77 -22.97 -13.46 -78.24
CA PHE A 77 -24.31 -13.78 -77.79
C PHE A 77 -24.32 -14.17 -76.28
N VAL A 78 -23.37 -15.00 -75.86
CA VAL A 78 -23.24 -15.36 -74.45
C VAL A 78 -22.89 -14.14 -73.59
N PHE A 79 -22.03 -13.28 -74.07
CA PHE A 79 -21.71 -12.04 -73.39
C PHE A 79 -22.89 -11.06 -73.33
N GLN A 80 -23.80 -11.06 -74.28
CA GLN A 80 -25.07 -10.29 -74.26
C GLN A 80 -25.97 -10.81 -73.11
N ILE A 81 -26.17 -12.13 -73.04
CA ILE A 81 -26.92 -12.75 -71.92
C ILE A 81 -26.32 -12.40 -70.60
N LEU A 82 -25.01 -12.53 -70.45
CA LEU A 82 -24.35 -12.20 -69.23
C LEU A 82 -24.50 -10.71 -68.86
N ARG A 83 -24.49 -9.81 -69.78
CA ARG A 83 -24.73 -8.37 -69.57
C ARG A 83 -26.17 -8.06 -69.16
N SER A 84 -27.17 -8.81 -69.68
CA SER A 84 -28.56 -8.59 -69.28
C SER A 84 -28.81 -8.91 -67.75
N PHE A 85 -27.91 -9.66 -67.12
CA PHE A 85 -27.95 -9.95 -65.66
C PHE A 85 -27.19 -8.93 -64.80
N GLU A 86 -26.37 -8.06 -65.41
CA GLU A 86 -25.71 -6.98 -64.70
C GLU A 86 -26.68 -5.81 -64.52
N HIS A 87 -27.15 -5.55 -63.32
CA HIS A 87 -27.87 -4.32 -63.02
C HIS A 87 -26.91 -3.14 -63.21
N ASP A 88 -27.30 -2.25 -64.07
CA ASP A 88 -26.54 -1.14 -64.66
C ASP A 88 -26.27 -0.04 -63.63
N ASN A 89 -25.13 -0.10 -62.96
CA ASN A 89 -24.66 0.96 -62.06
C ASN A 89 -23.17 1.33 -62.22
N SER A 90 -22.52 0.95 -63.34
CA SER A 90 -21.15 1.38 -63.60
C SER A 90 -21.02 2.11 -64.93
N GLU A 91 -20.48 3.33 -64.91
CA GLU A 91 -20.20 4.19 -66.06
C GLU A 91 -19.18 3.59 -67.06
N ASP A 92 -18.50 2.49 -66.70
CA ASP A 92 -17.45 1.84 -67.50
C ASP A 92 -17.98 0.55 -68.17
N LYS A 93 -18.67 0.68 -69.27
CA LYS A 93 -19.15 -0.47 -70.02
C LYS A 93 -18.02 -1.11 -70.86
N PRO A 94 -17.70 -2.40 -70.63
CA PRO A 94 -16.71 -3.10 -71.48
C PRO A 94 -17.10 -3.11 -72.93
N GLY A 95 -16.11 -2.99 -73.79
CA GLY A 95 -16.34 -2.99 -75.29
C GLY A 95 -17.03 -4.25 -75.78
N PRO A 96 -17.66 -4.20 -76.96
CA PRO A 96 -18.34 -5.34 -77.58
C PRO A 96 -17.32 -6.50 -77.78
N GLY A 97 -17.52 -7.62 -77.12
CA GLY A 97 -16.65 -8.80 -77.20
C GLY A 97 -15.77 -9.06 -75.99
N MET A 98 -15.84 -8.20 -74.97
CA MET A 98 -15.22 -8.46 -73.66
C MET A 98 -16.23 -9.03 -72.67
N PRO A 99 -15.83 -9.94 -71.75
CA PRO A 99 -16.70 -10.41 -70.65
C PRO A 99 -17.15 -9.25 -69.79
N PRO A 100 -18.36 -9.31 -69.19
CA PRO A 100 -18.87 -8.30 -68.29
C PRO A 100 -17.95 -8.09 -67.02
N HIS A 101 -17.94 -6.88 -66.50
CA HIS A 101 -17.06 -6.52 -65.42
C HIS A 101 -17.20 -7.40 -64.11
N GLY A 102 -18.36 -7.99 -63.92
CA GLY A 102 -18.62 -8.86 -62.78
C GLY A 102 -18.19 -10.32 -62.95
N TRP A 103 -17.76 -10.74 -64.11
CA TRP A 103 -17.41 -12.14 -64.39
C TRP A 103 -15.96 -12.44 -64.01
N ARG A 104 -15.76 -13.22 -62.95
CA ARG A 104 -14.44 -13.44 -62.34
C ARG A 104 -13.73 -14.71 -62.77
N THR A 105 -14.43 -15.64 -63.48
CA THR A 105 -13.90 -16.93 -63.88
C THR A 105 -14.04 -17.14 -65.39
N GLN A 106 -13.09 -17.90 -65.96
CA GLN A 106 -13.26 -18.40 -67.36
C GLN A 106 -14.33 -19.46 -67.32
N PHE A 107 -15.14 -19.49 -68.37
CA PHE A 107 -16.20 -20.48 -68.54
C PHE A 107 -16.22 -21.05 -69.98
N TRP A 108 -16.68 -22.25 -70.08
CA TRP A 108 -16.92 -22.97 -71.32
C TRP A 108 -18.38 -23.39 -71.36
N VAL A 109 -18.99 -23.27 -72.54
CA VAL A 109 -20.26 -23.88 -72.84
C VAL A 109 -20.03 -25.08 -73.77
N VAL A 110 -20.51 -26.25 -73.34
CA VAL A 110 -20.30 -27.52 -74.06
C VAL A 110 -21.62 -28.14 -74.40
N ASP A 111 -21.63 -28.89 -75.53
CA ASP A 111 -22.79 -29.69 -75.92
C ASP A 111 -22.86 -31.03 -75.11
N GLN A 112 -23.85 -31.89 -75.43
CA GLN A 112 -24.04 -33.21 -74.83
C GLN A 112 -22.84 -34.15 -75.03
N ASN A 113 -21.99 -33.91 -76.04
CA ASN A 113 -20.80 -34.71 -76.37
C ASN A 113 -19.52 -34.06 -75.74
N ASN A 114 -19.65 -33.12 -74.84
CA ASN A 114 -18.56 -32.32 -74.23
C ASN A 114 -17.74 -31.51 -75.29
N LYS A 115 -18.29 -31.25 -76.43
CA LYS A 115 -17.65 -30.40 -77.43
C LYS A 115 -17.86 -28.93 -77.11
N VAL A 116 -16.76 -28.16 -77.01
CA VAL A 116 -16.82 -26.73 -76.74
C VAL A 116 -17.54 -25.98 -77.82
N LEU A 117 -18.60 -25.24 -77.41
CA LEU A 117 -19.37 -24.35 -78.21
C LEU A 117 -18.89 -22.92 -78.17
N VAL A 118 -18.64 -22.48 -76.94
CA VAL A 118 -18.15 -21.14 -76.58
C VAL A 118 -17.15 -21.27 -75.40
N GLY A 119 -16.10 -20.50 -75.43
CA GLY A 119 -15.11 -20.45 -74.37
C GLY A 119 -13.68 -20.21 -74.85
N PRO A 120 -12.73 -20.02 -73.98
CA PRO A 120 -11.31 -19.84 -74.26
C PRO A 120 -10.74 -21.09 -74.97
N ARG A 121 -9.71 -20.91 -75.77
CA ARG A 121 -9.01 -22.02 -76.46
C ARG A 121 -8.18 -22.91 -75.48
N ALA A 122 -8.21 -22.63 -74.23
CA ALA A 122 -7.56 -23.43 -73.19
C ALA A 122 -8.35 -24.73 -72.92
N PRO A 123 -7.67 -25.81 -72.47
CA PRO A 123 -8.36 -27.05 -72.11
C PRO A 123 -9.27 -26.81 -70.88
N ILE A 124 -10.41 -27.50 -70.84
CA ILE A 124 -11.38 -27.44 -69.79
C ILE A 124 -10.68 -28.00 -68.50
N PRO A 125 -10.64 -27.26 -67.40
CA PRO A 125 -10.03 -27.74 -66.15
C PRO A 125 -10.80 -28.95 -65.59
N PRO A 126 -10.12 -30.00 -65.12
CA PRO A 126 -10.80 -31.21 -64.59
C PRO A 126 -11.64 -30.91 -63.36
N ASP A 127 -11.23 -29.90 -62.57
CA ASP A 127 -11.87 -29.51 -61.31
C ASP A 127 -12.87 -28.34 -61.51
N GLY A 128 -13.29 -28.08 -62.75
CA GLY A 128 -14.23 -27.01 -63.07
C GLY A 128 -15.65 -27.27 -62.54
N THR A 129 -16.29 -26.23 -61.99
CA THR A 129 -17.70 -26.31 -61.56
C THR A 129 -18.58 -26.51 -62.78
N ARG A 130 -19.22 -27.68 -62.93
CA ARG A 130 -20.12 -28.01 -64.01
C ARG A 130 -21.57 -27.75 -63.62
N ARG A 131 -22.30 -27.01 -64.43
CA ARG A 131 -23.76 -26.81 -64.35
C ARG A 131 -24.44 -27.33 -65.64
N PRO A 132 -25.33 -28.32 -65.53
CA PRO A 132 -26.03 -28.85 -66.68
C PRO A 132 -27.04 -27.83 -67.20
N ILE A 133 -27.17 -27.76 -68.54
CA ILE A 133 -28.23 -27.00 -69.25
C ILE A 133 -29.37 -27.97 -69.52
N LEU A 134 -30.50 -27.74 -68.81
CA LEU A 134 -31.66 -28.63 -68.89
C LEU A 134 -32.74 -28.01 -69.72
N VAL A 135 -33.30 -28.82 -70.65
CA VAL A 135 -34.49 -28.46 -71.44
C VAL A 135 -35.49 -29.61 -71.36
N ASN A 136 -36.67 -29.35 -70.84
CA ASN A 136 -37.72 -30.37 -70.61
C ASN A 136 -37.20 -31.56 -69.73
N GLY A 137 -36.26 -31.32 -68.79
CA GLY A 137 -35.70 -32.35 -67.91
C GLY A 137 -34.53 -33.14 -68.50
N ALA A 138 -34.18 -32.93 -69.81
CA ALA A 138 -33.05 -33.57 -70.51
C ALA A 138 -31.83 -32.62 -70.53
N GLU A 139 -30.64 -33.14 -70.26
CA GLU A 139 -29.39 -32.38 -70.36
C GLU A 139 -29.02 -32.20 -71.86
N VAL A 140 -29.01 -30.96 -72.33
CA VAL A 140 -28.67 -30.61 -73.70
C VAL A 140 -27.25 -30.06 -73.84
N GLY A 141 -26.58 -29.77 -72.74
CA GLY A 141 -25.24 -29.25 -72.67
C GLY A 141 -24.86 -28.87 -71.21
N ALA A 142 -23.75 -28.26 -71.06
CA ALA A 142 -23.33 -27.78 -69.69
C ALA A 142 -22.52 -26.49 -69.83
N VAL A 143 -22.59 -25.68 -68.76
CA VAL A 143 -21.67 -24.57 -68.54
C VAL A 143 -20.64 -25.03 -67.51
N ILE A 144 -19.35 -24.88 -67.80
CA ILE A 144 -18.22 -25.27 -66.92
C ILE A 144 -17.43 -24.00 -66.60
N ALA A 145 -17.23 -23.72 -65.35
CA ALA A 145 -16.41 -22.61 -64.94
C ALA A 145 -15.09 -23.09 -64.32
N SER A 146 -14.03 -22.35 -64.54
CA SER A 146 -12.74 -22.61 -63.89
C SER A 146 -12.84 -22.43 -62.37
N PRO A 147 -12.20 -23.29 -61.55
CA PRO A 147 -12.17 -23.11 -60.12
C PRO A 147 -11.50 -21.76 -59.76
N VAL A 148 -12.05 -21.10 -58.76
CA VAL A 148 -11.49 -19.84 -58.22
C VAL A 148 -10.40 -20.18 -57.24
N GLU A 149 -9.18 -20.41 -57.70
CA GLU A 149 -8.05 -20.74 -56.86
C GLU A 149 -7.21 -19.51 -56.46
N ARG A 150 -7.19 -18.45 -57.26
CA ARG A 150 -6.40 -17.23 -57.00
C ARG A 150 -7.08 -15.99 -57.60
N LEU A 151 -6.80 -14.85 -56.91
CA LEU A 151 -7.19 -13.53 -57.40
C LEU A 151 -6.39 -13.21 -58.69
N THR A 152 -7.05 -13.22 -59.90
CA THR A 152 -6.39 -13.05 -61.20
C THR A 152 -6.60 -11.66 -61.79
N ARG A 153 -7.54 -10.85 -61.28
CA ARG A 153 -7.84 -9.51 -61.79
C ARG A 153 -7.03 -8.43 -61.08
N ASN A 154 -6.60 -7.43 -61.81
CA ASN A 154 -5.87 -6.27 -61.27
C ASN A 154 -6.65 -5.51 -60.19
N THR A 155 -7.99 -5.44 -60.30
CA THR A 155 -8.86 -4.82 -59.26
C THR A 155 -8.83 -5.59 -57.95
N ASP A 156 -8.86 -6.92 -57.97
CA ASP A 156 -8.83 -7.76 -56.79
C ASP A 156 -7.43 -7.74 -56.14
N ILE A 157 -6.38 -7.71 -56.94
CA ILE A 157 -4.98 -7.56 -56.49
C ILE A 157 -4.75 -6.18 -55.88
N ASN A 158 -5.29 -5.12 -56.46
CA ASN A 158 -5.16 -3.77 -55.92
C ASN A 158 -5.97 -3.61 -54.63
N PHE A 159 -7.15 -4.22 -54.53
CA PHE A 159 -7.92 -4.24 -53.28
C PHE A 159 -7.20 -4.98 -52.17
N ASP A 160 -6.64 -6.17 -52.41
CA ASP A 160 -5.82 -6.90 -51.44
C ASP A 160 -4.58 -6.08 -50.99
N LYS A 161 -3.92 -5.41 -51.97
CA LYS A 161 -2.76 -4.57 -51.68
C LYS A 161 -3.14 -3.35 -50.80
N GLN A 162 -4.24 -2.68 -51.12
CA GLN A 162 -4.75 -1.55 -50.34
C GLN A 162 -5.17 -2.01 -48.94
N GLN A 163 -5.90 -3.12 -48.86
CA GLN A 163 -6.30 -3.72 -47.57
C GLN A 163 -5.09 -4.05 -46.69
N ARG A 164 -4.04 -4.65 -47.30
CA ARG A 164 -2.77 -4.93 -46.61
C ARG A 164 -2.09 -3.66 -46.08
N GLN A 165 -2.00 -2.62 -46.90
CA GLN A 165 -1.39 -1.35 -46.48
C GLN A 165 -2.15 -0.73 -45.31
N THR A 166 -3.50 -0.67 -45.42
CA THR A 166 -4.34 -0.13 -44.35
C THR A 166 -4.23 -0.94 -43.07
N SER A 167 -4.21 -2.29 -43.13
CA SER A 167 -4.05 -3.18 -42.00
C SER A 167 -2.69 -2.97 -41.30
N TRP A 168 -1.61 -2.84 -42.06
CA TRP A 168 -0.30 -2.57 -41.47
C TRP A 168 -0.23 -1.19 -40.81
N LEU A 169 -0.89 -0.19 -41.38
CA LEU A 169 -0.97 1.16 -40.77
C LEU A 169 -1.73 1.12 -39.46
N ILE A 170 -2.84 0.37 -39.38
CA ILE A 170 -3.61 0.19 -38.14
C ILE A 170 -2.76 -0.52 -37.10
N VAL A 171 -2.05 -1.59 -37.47
CA VAL A 171 -1.14 -2.31 -36.53
C VAL A 171 -0.03 -1.39 -36.01
N ALA A 172 0.58 -0.60 -36.88
CA ALA A 172 1.63 0.34 -36.48
C ALA A 172 1.10 1.40 -35.49
N LEU A 173 -0.06 1.98 -35.78
CA LEU A 173 -0.71 2.98 -34.92
C LEU A 173 -1.10 2.37 -33.57
N ALA A 174 -1.72 1.18 -33.58
CA ALA A 174 -2.09 0.48 -32.35
C ALA A 174 -0.87 0.12 -31.49
N THR A 175 0.24 -0.29 -32.12
CA THR A 175 1.50 -0.58 -31.42
C THR A 175 2.08 0.68 -30.78
N LEU A 176 2.05 1.81 -31.48
CA LEU A 176 2.50 3.10 -30.95
C LEU A 176 1.66 3.53 -29.74
N LEU A 177 0.33 3.42 -29.85
CA LEU A 177 -0.58 3.75 -28.76
C LEU A 177 -0.39 2.81 -27.56
N ALA A 178 -0.20 1.51 -27.79
CA ALA A 178 0.10 0.55 -26.73
C ALA A 178 1.42 0.87 -26.02
N ALA A 179 2.46 1.24 -26.77
CA ALA A 179 3.75 1.66 -26.21
C ALA A 179 3.61 2.92 -25.34
N LEU A 180 2.88 3.92 -25.85
CA LEU A 180 2.64 5.16 -25.11
C LEU A 180 1.83 4.91 -23.82
N ALA A 181 0.73 4.16 -23.93
CA ALA A 181 -0.11 3.82 -22.77
C ALA A 181 0.69 3.04 -21.70
N THR A 182 1.45 2.02 -22.13
CA THR A 182 2.31 1.25 -21.23
C THR A 182 3.39 2.11 -20.57
N PHE A 183 3.98 3.04 -21.29
CA PHE A 183 4.96 3.98 -20.76
C PHE A 183 4.36 4.91 -19.70
N LEU A 184 3.18 5.48 -19.96
CA LEU A 184 2.49 6.37 -19.03
C LEU A 184 2.07 5.61 -17.74
N LEU A 185 1.51 4.41 -17.89
CA LEU A 185 1.15 3.56 -16.75
C LEU A 185 2.38 3.17 -15.91
N ALA A 186 3.45 2.71 -16.57
CA ALA A 186 4.68 2.35 -15.88
C ALA A 186 5.27 3.54 -15.11
N ARG A 187 5.23 4.74 -15.69
CA ARG A 187 5.71 5.96 -15.02
C ARG A 187 4.79 6.40 -13.87
N GLY A 188 3.48 6.33 -14.06
CA GLY A 188 2.48 6.73 -13.06
C GLY A 188 2.51 5.86 -11.82
N LEU A 189 2.56 4.54 -12.00
CA LEU A 189 2.51 3.58 -10.89
C LEU A 189 3.86 3.36 -10.19
N LEU A 190 4.97 3.35 -10.94
CA LEU A 190 6.27 3.01 -10.34
C LEU A 190 7.07 4.19 -9.79
N ALA A 191 6.80 5.42 -10.23
CA ALA A 191 7.49 6.58 -9.67
C ALA A 191 7.19 6.81 -8.17
N PRO A 192 5.94 6.69 -7.69
CA PRO A 192 5.62 6.71 -6.27
C PRO A 192 6.30 5.59 -5.48
N VAL A 193 6.25 4.35 -6.00
CA VAL A 193 6.90 3.19 -5.36
C VAL A 193 8.40 3.41 -5.21
N LYS A 194 9.07 3.91 -6.25
CA LYS A 194 10.51 4.19 -6.17
C LYS A 194 10.83 5.24 -5.11
N ARG A 195 10.02 6.31 -4.98
CA ARG A 195 10.19 7.32 -3.93
C ARG A 195 10.04 6.73 -2.52
N LEU A 196 9.08 5.80 -2.34
CA LEU A 196 8.92 5.07 -1.07
C LEU A 196 10.13 4.19 -0.76
N VAL A 197 10.65 3.46 -1.75
CA VAL A 197 11.87 2.63 -1.60
C VAL A 197 13.07 3.51 -1.23
N ASP A 198 13.28 4.62 -1.94
CA ASP A 198 14.38 5.55 -1.66
C ASP A 198 14.21 6.18 -0.25
N GLY A 199 12.98 6.55 0.13
CA GLY A 199 12.64 7.02 1.47
C GLY A 199 12.95 5.98 2.55
N THR A 200 12.55 4.73 2.33
CA THR A 200 12.82 3.61 3.27
C THR A 200 14.32 3.36 3.46
N HIS A 201 15.12 3.45 2.38
CA HIS A 201 16.57 3.33 2.49
C HIS A 201 17.19 4.46 3.33
N LYS A 202 16.72 5.69 3.16
CA LYS A 202 17.19 6.83 3.98
C LYS A 202 16.79 6.66 5.44
N LEU A 203 15.53 6.23 5.68
CA LEU A 203 15.04 5.94 7.04
C LEU A 203 15.89 4.86 7.71
N ALA A 204 16.20 3.77 7.00
CA ALA A 204 17.06 2.68 7.48
C ALA A 204 18.51 3.14 7.72
N ALA A 205 18.99 4.15 7.00
CA ALA A 205 20.29 4.78 7.24
C ALA A 205 20.29 5.76 8.42
N GLY A 206 19.16 5.95 9.13
CA GLY A 206 19.03 6.81 10.28
C GLY A 206 18.57 8.24 9.99
N ASP A 207 18.23 8.56 8.75
CA ASP A 207 17.64 9.87 8.39
C ASP A 207 16.10 9.81 8.60
N PHE A 208 15.66 10.02 9.83
CA PHE A 208 14.25 10.03 10.19
C PHE A 208 13.50 11.31 9.82
N THR A 209 14.22 12.33 9.29
CA THR A 209 13.60 13.57 8.80
C THR A 209 13.03 13.40 7.40
N THR A 210 13.41 12.32 6.70
CA THR A 210 12.92 12.01 5.36
C THR A 210 11.39 11.90 5.34
N ARG A 211 10.76 12.56 4.35
CA ARG A 211 9.31 12.46 4.07
C ARG A 211 9.08 12.17 2.60
N VAL A 212 8.05 11.40 2.31
CA VAL A 212 7.58 11.09 0.96
C VAL A 212 6.30 11.86 0.70
N THR A 213 6.29 12.68 -0.36
CA THR A 213 5.09 13.45 -0.74
C THR A 213 4.03 12.51 -1.32
N PRO A 214 2.84 12.39 -0.73
CA PRO A 214 1.71 11.67 -1.32
C PRO A 214 1.33 12.35 -2.64
N THR A 215 1.24 11.58 -3.73
CA THR A 215 0.93 12.10 -5.08
C THR A 215 -0.40 11.60 -5.61
N SER A 216 -1.08 10.72 -4.90
CA SER A 216 -2.38 10.15 -5.22
C SER A 216 -3.20 9.97 -3.94
N GLU A 217 -4.51 9.82 -4.08
CA GLU A 217 -5.43 9.51 -2.98
C GLU A 217 -5.76 8.01 -2.90
N ASP A 218 -5.05 7.18 -3.69
CA ASP A 218 -5.16 5.73 -3.74
C ASP A 218 -4.35 5.03 -2.62
N GLU A 219 -4.18 3.71 -2.74
CA GLU A 219 -3.42 2.89 -1.80
C GLU A 219 -1.95 3.31 -1.70
N LEU A 220 -1.37 3.84 -2.78
CA LEU A 220 0.01 4.35 -2.78
C LEU A 220 0.12 5.67 -2.02
N GLY A 221 -0.90 6.51 -2.13
CA GLY A 221 -0.98 7.74 -1.34
C GLY A 221 -1.12 7.47 0.16
N LYS A 222 -1.96 6.50 0.55
CA LYS A 222 -2.08 6.05 1.95
C LYS A 222 -0.78 5.47 2.47
N LEU A 223 -0.11 4.62 1.68
CA LEU A 223 1.19 4.05 2.05
C LEU A 223 2.26 5.14 2.27
N ALA A 224 2.23 6.22 1.48
CA ALA A 224 3.12 7.35 1.71
C ALA A 224 2.81 8.12 3.00
N GLN A 225 1.53 8.23 3.38
CA GLN A 225 1.11 8.81 4.66
C GLN A 225 1.55 7.94 5.84
N ASP A 226 1.33 6.62 5.76
CA ASP A 226 1.75 5.67 6.80
C ASP A 226 3.28 5.67 6.97
N PHE A 227 4.02 5.73 5.86
CA PHE A 227 5.48 5.91 5.90
C PHE A 227 5.87 7.20 6.63
N ASN A 228 5.23 8.33 6.32
CA ASN A 228 5.51 9.61 6.98
C ASN A 228 5.16 9.59 8.48
N GLN A 229 4.09 8.91 8.85
CA GLN A 229 3.70 8.70 10.24
C GLN A 229 4.77 7.88 10.99
N LEU A 230 5.24 6.79 10.40
CA LEU A 230 6.32 5.96 10.94
C LEU A 230 7.62 6.78 11.10
N ALA A 231 8.01 7.52 10.06
CA ALA A 231 9.18 8.39 10.09
C ALA A 231 9.09 9.44 11.21
N SER A 232 7.91 10.07 11.37
CA SER A 232 7.65 11.05 12.44
C SER A 232 7.77 10.41 13.84
N THR A 233 7.25 9.20 14.02
CA THR A 233 7.34 8.47 15.29
C THR A 233 8.79 8.13 15.62
N LEU A 234 9.56 7.63 14.63
CA LEU A 234 10.98 7.32 14.83
C LEU A 234 11.81 8.57 15.11
N GLU A 235 11.53 9.69 14.44
CA GLU A 235 12.18 10.98 14.69
C GLU A 235 11.94 11.47 16.13
N LYS A 236 10.68 11.43 16.59
CA LYS A 236 10.31 11.78 17.96
C LYS A 236 11.00 10.86 18.99
N ASN A 237 11.00 9.55 18.74
CA ASN A 237 11.66 8.60 19.63
C ASN A 237 13.17 8.86 19.70
N GLN A 238 13.81 9.14 18.57
CA GLN A 238 15.23 9.47 18.56
C GLN A 238 15.52 10.79 19.31
N GLN A 239 14.66 11.80 19.13
CA GLN A 239 14.81 13.07 19.85
C GLN A 239 14.65 12.87 21.35
N MET A 240 13.60 12.17 21.78
CA MET A 240 13.39 11.85 23.20
C MET A 240 14.59 11.10 23.80
N ARG A 241 15.19 10.16 23.04
CA ARG A 241 16.37 9.44 23.48
C ARG A 241 17.60 10.35 23.60
N ARG A 242 17.80 11.31 22.70
CA ARG A 242 18.89 12.28 22.77
C ARG A 242 18.74 13.21 23.97
N ASP A 243 17.53 13.74 24.18
CA ASP A 243 17.20 14.63 25.29
C ASP A 243 17.41 13.89 26.60
N PHE A 244 16.95 12.64 26.73
CA PHE A 244 17.16 11.79 27.88
C PHE A 244 18.65 11.57 28.18
N MET A 245 19.49 11.30 27.17
CA MET A 245 20.95 11.16 27.38
C MET A 245 21.64 12.47 27.80
N ALA A 246 21.16 13.60 27.26
CA ALA A 246 21.65 14.91 27.69
C ALA A 246 21.31 15.21 29.15
N ASP A 247 20.06 14.94 29.54
CA ASP A 247 19.58 15.15 30.91
C ASP A 247 20.34 14.25 31.91
N ILE A 248 20.54 12.95 31.59
CA ILE A 248 21.38 12.04 32.40
C ILE A 248 22.77 12.64 32.60
N SER A 249 23.38 13.13 31.53
CA SER A 249 24.74 13.69 31.60
C SER A 249 24.81 14.92 32.50
N HIS A 250 23.78 15.75 32.47
CA HIS A 250 23.67 16.93 33.34
C HIS A 250 23.43 16.56 34.80
N GLU A 251 22.50 15.66 35.08
CA GLU A 251 22.14 15.27 36.46
C GLU A 251 23.23 14.43 37.15
N LEU A 252 24.05 13.69 36.38
CA LEU A 252 25.24 13.02 36.94
C LEU A 252 26.42 13.99 37.17
N ARG A 253 26.61 14.99 36.31
CA ARG A 253 27.75 15.90 36.39
C ARG A 253 27.71 16.78 37.65
N THR A 254 26.54 17.23 38.07
CA THR A 254 26.36 18.12 39.21
C THR A 254 26.83 17.50 40.51
N PRO A 255 26.35 16.33 40.97
CA PRO A 255 26.80 15.70 42.20
C PRO A 255 28.28 15.25 42.15
N LEU A 256 28.76 14.82 40.97
CA LEU A 256 30.17 14.52 40.76
C LEU A 256 31.06 15.74 40.95
N ALA A 257 30.63 16.91 40.43
CA ALA A 257 31.38 18.16 40.64
C ALA A 257 31.42 18.58 42.11
N VAL A 258 30.30 18.42 42.84
CA VAL A 258 30.24 18.68 44.28
C VAL A 258 31.19 17.75 45.05
N LEU A 259 31.09 16.44 44.79
CA LEU A 259 31.99 15.46 45.42
C LEU A 259 33.46 15.78 45.16
N ARG A 260 33.82 16.10 43.92
CA ARG A 260 35.16 16.45 43.54
C ARG A 260 35.63 17.72 44.23
N GLY A 261 34.81 18.76 44.23
CA GLY A 261 35.12 20.03 44.92
C GLY A 261 35.29 19.87 46.44
N GLU A 262 34.45 19.05 47.09
CA GLU A 262 34.60 18.74 48.52
C GLU A 262 35.90 17.98 48.82
N LEU A 263 36.23 17.00 47.95
CA LEU A 263 37.49 16.24 48.10
C LEU A 263 38.73 17.12 47.85
N GLU A 264 38.72 17.97 46.83
CA GLU A 264 39.78 18.97 46.53
C GLU A 264 39.92 19.94 47.70
N ALA A 265 38.84 20.46 48.29
CA ALA A 265 38.88 21.35 49.42
C ALA A 265 39.46 20.70 50.69
N ILE A 266 39.24 19.38 50.86
CA ILE A 266 39.85 18.61 51.95
C ILE A 266 41.36 18.43 51.65
N GLN A 267 41.73 18.08 50.47
CA GLN A 267 43.11 17.88 50.01
C GLN A 267 43.95 19.15 50.18
N ASP A 268 43.36 20.30 49.78
CA ASP A 268 44.04 21.62 49.94
C ASP A 268 44.04 22.20 51.33
N GLY A 269 43.45 21.47 52.32
CA GLY A 269 43.39 21.89 53.72
C GLY A 269 42.39 23.03 53.98
N VAL A 270 41.61 23.43 52.99
CA VAL A 270 40.57 24.47 53.13
C VAL A 270 39.40 23.96 53.98
N ARG A 271 39.05 22.67 53.84
CA ARG A 271 38.00 22.01 54.58
C ARG A 271 38.59 20.91 55.45
N LYS A 272 38.21 20.88 56.76
CA LYS A 272 38.68 19.85 57.67
C LYS A 272 38.00 18.53 57.44
N PHE A 273 38.72 17.42 57.53
CA PHE A 273 38.17 16.08 57.53
C PHE A 273 37.50 15.78 58.87
N THR A 274 36.18 15.92 58.91
CA THR A 274 35.37 15.69 60.10
C THR A 274 34.29 14.65 59.81
N PRO A 275 33.68 14.05 60.88
CA PRO A 275 32.55 13.13 60.65
C PRO A 275 31.42 13.74 59.85
N GLU A 276 31.16 15.04 59.99
CA GLU A 276 30.12 15.77 59.22
C GLU A 276 30.49 15.86 57.78
N THR A 277 31.78 16.07 57.48
CA THR A 277 32.24 16.12 56.07
C THR A 277 32.15 14.73 55.38
N VAL A 278 32.48 13.68 56.13
CA VAL A 278 32.33 12.29 55.66
C VAL A 278 30.83 11.97 55.43
N ALA A 279 29.96 12.38 56.39
CA ALA A 279 28.51 12.20 56.21
C ALA A 279 27.94 12.95 54.95
N SER A 280 28.47 14.17 54.71
CA SER A 280 28.12 14.93 53.47
C SER A 280 28.51 14.17 52.18
N LEU A 281 29.77 13.67 52.13
CA LEU A 281 30.24 12.88 50.99
C LEU A 281 29.45 11.58 50.83
N GLN A 282 29.13 10.88 51.93
CA GLN A 282 28.30 9.67 51.91
C GLN A 282 26.87 9.95 51.40
N ALA A 283 26.27 11.08 51.79
CA ALA A 283 24.95 11.48 51.30
C ALA A 283 24.97 11.74 49.82
N GLU A 284 26.02 12.36 49.27
CA GLU A 284 26.16 12.62 47.84
C GLU A 284 26.38 11.33 47.04
N VAL A 285 27.21 10.40 47.56
CA VAL A 285 27.35 9.05 46.96
C VAL A 285 26.01 8.31 46.95
N GLY A 286 25.24 8.39 48.06
CA GLY A 286 23.90 7.81 48.15
C GLY A 286 22.94 8.39 47.12
N THR A 287 23.02 9.70 46.85
CA THR A 287 22.22 10.38 45.83
C THR A 287 22.57 9.89 44.40
N LEU A 288 23.88 9.75 44.13
CA LEU A 288 24.36 9.20 42.85
C LEU A 288 23.92 7.75 42.64
N THR A 289 24.07 6.90 43.68
CA THR A 289 23.64 5.49 43.60
C THR A 289 22.16 5.39 43.30
N LYS A 290 21.32 6.16 44.01
CA LYS A 290 19.89 6.20 43.76
C LYS A 290 19.56 6.67 42.32
N LEU A 291 20.26 7.69 41.82
CA LEU A 291 20.06 8.17 40.44
C LEU A 291 20.38 7.08 39.41
N VAL A 292 21.48 6.33 39.60
CA VAL A 292 21.87 5.22 38.73
C VAL A 292 20.82 4.09 38.78
N ASP A 293 20.32 3.74 39.97
CA ASP A 293 19.29 2.72 40.16
C ASP A 293 17.96 3.14 39.48
N ASP A 294 17.54 4.40 39.68
CA ASP A 294 16.36 4.98 39.05
C ASP A 294 16.46 4.94 37.50
N LEU A 295 17.63 5.28 36.95
CA LEU A 295 17.92 5.23 35.49
C LEU A 295 17.89 3.80 34.95
N HIS A 296 18.54 2.87 35.66
CA HIS A 296 18.55 1.46 35.30
C HIS A 296 17.11 0.91 35.22
N GLN A 297 16.31 1.23 36.22
CA GLN A 297 14.91 0.80 36.25
C GLN A 297 14.09 1.38 35.14
N LEU A 298 14.23 2.68 34.82
CA LEU A 298 13.54 3.31 33.70
C LEU A 298 13.94 2.68 32.35
N SER A 299 15.24 2.42 32.15
CA SER A 299 15.73 1.75 30.93
C SER A 299 15.15 0.35 30.77
N MET A 300 15.11 -0.45 31.85
CA MET A 300 14.52 -1.79 31.82
C MET A 300 13.00 -1.76 31.56
N SER A 301 12.32 -0.74 32.08
CA SER A 301 10.90 -0.55 31.87
C SER A 301 10.60 -0.20 30.42
N ASP A 302 11.38 0.69 29.78
CA ASP A 302 11.24 1.09 28.38
C ASP A 302 11.44 -0.07 27.40
N GLU A 303 12.34 -0.99 27.73
CA GLU A 303 12.58 -2.19 26.90
C GLU A 303 11.56 -3.30 27.14
N GLY A 304 10.58 -3.10 28.03
CA GLY A 304 9.62 -4.14 28.45
C GLY A 304 10.29 -5.34 29.12
N ALA A 305 11.57 -5.19 29.53
CA ALA A 305 12.39 -6.26 30.11
C ALA A 305 12.18 -6.41 31.63
N LEU A 306 11.45 -5.49 32.27
CA LEU A 306 11.12 -5.55 33.69
C LEU A 306 10.09 -6.66 33.94
N ALA A 307 10.56 -7.81 34.42
CA ALA A 307 9.67 -8.87 34.85
C ALA A 307 9.02 -8.51 36.19
N TYR A 308 7.76 -8.12 36.17
CA TYR A 308 6.98 -7.87 37.39
C TYR A 308 6.49 -9.19 37.98
N GLN A 309 6.81 -9.41 39.26
CA GLN A 309 6.32 -10.58 40.03
C GLN A 309 4.95 -10.26 40.64
N LYS A 310 3.91 -10.26 39.80
CA LYS A 310 2.56 -9.92 40.22
C LYS A 310 1.91 -11.07 40.97
N ALA A 311 1.33 -10.74 42.14
CA ALA A 311 0.56 -11.63 43.00
C ALA A 311 -0.60 -10.83 43.65
N PRO A 312 -1.58 -11.50 44.27
CA PRO A 312 -2.55 -10.81 45.12
C PRO A 312 -1.84 -10.06 46.26
N VAL A 313 -2.03 -8.75 46.32
CA VAL A 313 -1.40 -7.86 47.33
C VAL A 313 -2.47 -6.99 47.98
N ASP A 314 -2.52 -7.03 49.31
CA ASP A 314 -3.31 -6.05 50.06
C ASP A 314 -2.54 -4.74 50.16
N LEU A 315 -3.16 -3.67 49.60
CA LEU A 315 -2.55 -2.34 49.56
C LEU A 315 -2.51 -1.63 50.93
N ILE A 316 -3.43 -1.96 51.83
CA ILE A 316 -3.58 -1.19 53.06
C ILE A 316 -2.41 -1.42 54.02
N PRO A 317 -2.01 -2.66 54.32
CA PRO A 317 -0.81 -2.90 55.11
C PRO A 317 0.46 -2.34 54.45
N LEU A 318 0.51 -2.34 53.12
CA LEU A 318 1.65 -1.82 52.38
C LEU A 318 1.77 -0.30 52.52
N LEU A 319 0.64 0.43 52.44
CA LEU A 319 0.55 1.88 52.66
C LEU A 319 0.88 2.25 54.09
N GLU A 320 0.41 1.45 55.08
CA GLU A 320 0.71 1.67 56.49
C GLU A 320 2.20 1.50 56.82
N VAL A 321 2.85 0.48 56.25
CA VAL A 321 4.29 0.25 56.39
C VAL A 321 5.07 1.41 55.74
N ALA A 322 4.73 1.81 54.53
CA ALA A 322 5.35 2.96 53.85
C ALA A 322 5.16 4.24 54.67
N GLY A 323 3.94 4.55 55.08
CA GLY A 323 3.65 5.73 55.86
C GLY A 323 4.31 5.73 57.26
N GLY A 324 4.39 4.56 57.89
CA GLY A 324 5.11 4.37 59.17
C GLY A 324 6.57 4.80 59.08
N ALA A 325 7.25 4.38 57.99
CA ALA A 325 8.66 4.74 57.75
C ALA A 325 8.89 6.25 57.57
N PHE A 326 7.86 6.97 57.09
CA PHE A 326 7.94 8.42 56.86
C PHE A 326 7.43 9.27 58.04
N ARG A 327 6.75 8.70 59.00
CA ARG A 327 6.07 9.45 60.08
C ARG A 327 7.01 10.38 60.85
N GLU A 328 8.17 9.89 61.25
CA GLU A 328 9.16 10.69 61.94
C GLU A 328 9.74 11.81 61.08
N ARG A 329 10.01 11.51 59.84
CA ARG A 329 10.54 12.48 58.87
C ARG A 329 9.55 13.59 58.57
N PHE A 330 8.23 13.29 58.49
CA PHE A 330 7.16 14.30 58.37
C PHE A 330 7.09 15.15 59.64
N ALA A 331 7.11 14.52 60.83
CA ALA A 331 7.08 15.21 62.15
C ALA A 331 8.27 16.15 62.34
N SER A 332 9.49 15.73 61.94
CA SER A 332 10.71 16.56 62.05
C SER A 332 10.69 17.80 61.20
N ARG A 333 9.88 17.77 60.06
CA ARG A 333 9.62 18.93 59.21
C ARG A 333 8.36 19.73 59.56
N GLY A 334 7.69 19.35 60.67
CA GLY A 334 6.43 19.98 61.09
C GLY A 334 5.26 19.70 60.20
N LEU A 335 5.31 18.60 59.39
CA LEU A 335 4.25 18.18 58.51
C LEU A 335 3.30 17.19 59.15
N LYS A 336 2.02 17.27 58.85
CA LYS A 336 1.00 16.32 59.37
C LYS A 336 0.73 15.25 58.30
N LEU A 337 0.89 13.96 58.65
CA LEU A 337 0.56 12.81 57.81
C LEU A 337 -0.75 12.20 58.32
N GLN A 338 -1.77 12.15 57.44
CA GLN A 338 -3.11 11.65 57.75
C GLN A 338 -3.52 10.54 56.81
N PHE A 339 -4.16 9.48 57.32
CA PHE A 339 -4.67 8.35 56.58
C PHE A 339 -6.19 8.24 56.71
N SER A 340 -6.85 7.96 55.63
CA SER A 340 -8.27 7.60 55.53
C SER A 340 -8.39 6.35 54.69
N LEU A 341 -8.13 5.18 55.31
CA LEU A 341 -7.99 3.90 54.67
C LEU A 341 -9.11 2.95 55.12
N PRO A 342 -9.67 2.12 54.26
CA PRO A 342 -10.53 0.99 54.61
C PRO A 342 -9.70 -0.15 55.22
N ASP A 343 -10.35 -1.23 55.68
CA ASP A 343 -9.69 -2.34 56.35
C ASP A 343 -8.75 -3.16 55.42
N SER A 344 -9.14 -3.37 54.20
CA SER A 344 -8.37 -4.15 53.22
C SER A 344 -8.79 -3.83 51.78
N ILE A 345 -7.86 -3.79 50.87
CA ILE A 345 -8.08 -3.70 49.40
C ILE A 345 -7.02 -4.54 48.69
N THR A 346 -7.46 -5.59 47.99
CA THR A 346 -6.54 -6.47 47.25
C THR A 346 -6.51 -6.14 45.76
N VAL A 347 -5.30 -6.00 45.23
CA VAL A 347 -5.00 -5.84 43.78
C VAL A 347 -4.06 -6.95 43.33
N PHE A 348 -4.02 -7.22 42.00
CA PHE A 348 -3.03 -8.12 41.44
C PHE A 348 -1.82 -7.31 41.00
N GLY A 349 -0.75 -7.34 41.76
CA GLY A 349 0.42 -6.47 41.57
C GLY A 349 1.71 -6.99 42.17
N ASP A 350 2.81 -6.32 41.83
CA ASP A 350 4.13 -6.57 42.38
C ASP A 350 4.32 -5.74 43.67
N ARG A 351 4.46 -6.46 44.80
CA ARG A 351 4.55 -5.86 46.13
C ARG A 351 5.70 -4.84 46.27
N ASP A 352 6.87 -5.19 45.74
CA ASP A 352 8.06 -4.35 45.90
C ASP A 352 7.94 -3.09 45.05
N ARG A 353 7.36 -3.20 43.86
CA ARG A 353 7.10 -2.06 42.98
C ARG A 353 6.01 -1.14 43.51
N LEU A 354 4.94 -1.70 44.09
CA LEU A 354 3.91 -0.90 44.77
C LEU A 354 4.46 -0.20 46.00
N MET A 355 5.32 -0.86 46.77
CA MET A 355 6.03 -0.21 47.88
C MET A 355 6.91 0.95 47.39
N GLN A 356 7.61 0.77 46.26
CA GLN A 356 8.41 1.81 45.63
C GLN A 356 7.55 2.99 45.18
N LEU A 357 6.39 2.72 44.55
CA LEU A 357 5.40 3.74 44.19
C LEU A 357 5.03 4.61 45.39
N PHE A 358 4.66 3.97 46.50
CA PHE A 358 4.25 4.69 47.73
C PHE A 358 5.40 5.49 48.33
N ASN A 359 6.59 4.91 48.39
CA ASN A 359 7.77 5.61 48.88
C ASN A 359 8.11 6.85 48.02
N ASN A 360 8.01 6.76 46.69
CA ASN A 360 8.27 7.87 45.81
C ASN A 360 7.22 9.00 46.00
N LEU A 361 5.94 8.64 46.13
CA LEU A 361 4.87 9.62 46.37
C LEU A 361 5.02 10.30 47.74
N LEU A 362 5.34 9.53 48.79
CA LEU A 362 5.59 10.07 50.12
C LEU A 362 6.83 10.97 50.16
N GLU A 363 7.94 10.55 49.53
CA GLU A 363 9.16 11.35 49.42
C GLU A 363 8.92 12.66 48.67
N ASN A 364 8.12 12.60 47.59
CA ASN A 364 7.73 13.78 46.83
C ASN A 364 6.97 14.78 47.70
N SER A 365 5.93 14.33 48.40
CA SER A 365 5.15 15.20 49.29
C SER A 365 5.98 15.73 50.46
N LEU A 366 6.83 14.90 51.10
CA LEU A 366 7.74 15.34 52.15
C LEU A 366 8.68 16.45 51.66
N ARG A 367 9.13 16.37 50.43
CA ARG A 367 10.12 17.31 49.86
C ARG A 367 9.51 18.63 49.47
N TYR A 368 8.32 18.61 48.88
CA TYR A 368 7.72 19.79 48.22
C TYR A 368 6.66 20.50 49.06
N THR A 369 6.12 19.87 50.10
CA THR A 369 5.19 20.54 51.04
C THR A 369 5.95 21.45 51.99
N ASP A 370 5.47 22.68 52.18
CA ASP A 370 6.05 23.65 53.06
C ASP A 370 5.81 23.28 54.54
N SER A 371 6.73 23.68 55.44
CA SER A 371 6.63 23.41 56.90
C SER A 371 5.28 23.92 57.44
N GLY A 372 4.67 23.15 58.34
CA GLY A 372 3.32 23.39 58.86
C GLY A 372 2.18 22.84 58.01
N GLY A 373 2.51 22.31 56.82
CA GLY A 373 1.54 21.72 55.89
C GLY A 373 1.11 20.29 56.31
N SER A 374 0.39 19.65 55.37
CA SER A 374 -0.13 18.29 55.58
C SER A 374 -0.16 17.47 54.31
N LEU A 375 -0.06 16.15 54.45
CA LEU A 375 -0.36 15.16 53.43
C LEU A 375 -1.51 14.28 53.92
N LYS A 376 -2.60 14.23 53.13
CA LYS A 376 -3.72 13.30 53.34
C LYS A 376 -3.67 12.20 52.31
N ILE A 377 -3.70 10.94 52.75
CA ILE A 377 -3.75 9.75 51.91
C ILE A 377 -5.09 9.08 52.13
N SER A 378 -5.83 8.85 51.07
CA SER A 378 -7.09 8.10 51.09
C SER A 378 -7.09 6.97 50.07
N ALA A 379 -7.81 5.90 50.38
CA ALA A 379 -8.06 4.78 49.52
C ALA A 379 -9.57 4.53 49.47
N GLU A 380 -10.12 4.48 48.26
CA GLU A 380 -11.52 4.23 48.01
C GLU A 380 -11.66 3.14 46.93
N GLN A 381 -12.58 2.20 47.18
CA GLN A 381 -12.89 1.18 46.20
C GLN A 381 -14.07 1.64 45.34
N HIS A 382 -13.89 1.61 44.02
CA HIS A 382 -14.94 1.88 43.03
C HIS A 382 -15.10 0.64 42.17
N ASP A 383 -16.30 0.13 41.98
CA ASP A 383 -16.71 -1.04 41.19
C ASP A 383 -15.55 -2.02 40.81
N LYS A 384 -14.68 -1.62 39.90
CA LYS A 384 -13.62 -2.44 39.29
C LYS A 384 -12.20 -1.95 39.60
N THR A 385 -12.08 -0.81 40.27
CA THR A 385 -10.78 -0.17 40.53
C THR A 385 -10.68 0.27 41.98
N VAL A 386 -9.46 0.37 42.46
CA VAL A 386 -9.13 1.14 43.70
C VAL A 386 -8.58 2.48 43.28
N ARG A 387 -9.03 3.53 43.95
CA ARG A 387 -8.50 4.88 43.84
C ARG A 387 -7.73 5.23 45.09
N LEU A 388 -6.42 5.47 44.96
CA LEU A 388 -5.54 5.99 45.97
C LEU A 388 -5.29 7.47 45.69
N THR A 389 -5.52 8.33 46.68
CA THR A 389 -5.35 9.77 46.49
C THR A 389 -4.38 10.31 47.54
N PHE A 390 -3.34 10.99 47.07
CA PHE A 390 -2.32 11.66 47.87
C PHE A 390 -2.51 13.16 47.70
N VAL A 391 -2.98 13.85 48.71
CA VAL A 391 -3.34 15.28 48.66
C VAL A 391 -2.43 16.06 49.63
N ASP A 392 -1.50 16.82 49.10
CA ASP A 392 -0.64 17.67 49.89
C ASP A 392 -1.13 19.13 49.94
N SER A 393 -0.59 19.88 50.89
CA SER A 393 -0.82 21.32 50.99
C SER A 393 0.28 22.11 50.28
N ALA A 394 0.07 23.44 50.19
CA ALA A 394 0.97 24.36 49.48
C ALA A 394 2.48 24.05 49.68
N PRO A 395 3.29 24.41 48.68
CA PRO A 395 2.96 25.13 47.47
C PRO A 395 2.41 24.22 46.34
N GLY A 396 1.52 24.76 45.51
CA GLY A 396 1.06 24.09 44.32
C GLY A 396 1.95 24.35 43.10
N VAL A 397 1.46 23.94 41.94
CA VAL A 397 2.10 24.13 40.64
C VAL A 397 1.09 24.73 39.66
N SER A 398 1.53 25.34 38.56
CA SER A 398 0.64 25.85 37.50
C SER A 398 0.03 24.74 36.65
N ASP A 399 -1.03 25.04 35.89
CA ASP A 399 -1.68 24.07 34.96
C ASP A 399 -0.69 23.47 33.96
N ASP A 400 0.19 24.28 33.37
CA ASP A 400 1.24 23.81 32.47
C ASP A 400 2.25 22.86 33.13
N GLN A 401 2.51 23.09 34.42
CA GLN A 401 3.41 22.26 35.21
C GLN A 401 2.77 20.92 35.63
N LEU A 402 1.45 20.93 35.94
CA LEU A 402 0.70 19.70 36.26
C LEU A 402 0.84 18.62 35.17
N GLN A 403 0.75 19.03 33.91
CA GLN A 403 0.84 18.12 32.76
C GLN A 403 2.21 17.48 32.61
N LYS A 404 3.25 18.15 33.11
CA LYS A 404 4.66 17.73 32.97
C LYS A 404 5.23 17.01 34.21
N LEU A 405 4.47 16.90 35.31
CA LEU A 405 4.98 16.33 36.56
C LEU A 405 5.50 14.90 36.42
N PHE A 406 4.98 14.13 35.45
CA PHE A 406 5.39 12.75 35.19
C PHE A 406 6.47 12.63 34.11
N GLU A 407 6.87 13.76 33.47
CA GLU A 407 8.00 13.75 32.54
C GLU A 407 9.31 13.50 33.28
N ARG A 408 10.25 12.81 32.65
CA ARG A 408 11.55 12.49 33.17
C ARG A 408 12.37 13.76 33.39
N PHE A 409 13.09 13.83 34.53
CA PHE A 409 13.90 14.98 34.91
C PHE A 409 13.14 16.31 35.06
N TYR A 410 11.81 16.27 34.95
CA TYR A 410 11.02 17.50 35.10
C TYR A 410 11.06 17.99 36.54
N ARG A 411 11.41 19.26 36.71
CA ARG A 411 11.44 19.98 37.98
C ARG A 411 10.97 21.41 37.81
N THR A 412 10.16 21.91 38.70
CA THR A 412 9.74 23.31 38.69
C THR A 412 10.92 24.22 39.03
N GLU A 413 10.96 25.45 38.51
CA GLU A 413 12.04 26.42 38.78
C GLU A 413 12.25 26.69 40.26
N GLY A 414 11.16 26.77 41.04
CA GLY A 414 11.23 26.94 42.50
C GLY A 414 11.86 25.75 43.21
N SER A 415 11.85 24.55 42.60
CA SER A 415 12.46 23.34 43.20
C SER A 415 13.94 23.18 42.87
N ARG A 416 14.44 23.81 41.81
CA ARG A 416 15.88 23.82 41.46
C ARG A 416 16.74 24.57 42.46
N ASN A 417 16.17 25.60 43.07
CA ASN A 417 16.86 26.49 44.02
C ASN A 417 16.89 25.93 45.46
N ARG A 418 16.15 24.87 45.78
CA ARG A 418 16.17 24.25 47.09
C ARG A 418 17.31 23.23 47.18
N ALA A 419 18.16 23.34 48.18
CA ALA A 419 19.35 22.51 48.45
C ALA A 419 19.07 20.98 48.61
N SER A 420 17.81 20.56 48.57
CA SER A 420 17.37 19.18 48.66
C SER A 420 16.98 18.61 47.31
N GLY A 421 17.94 18.50 46.37
CA GLY A 421 17.70 18.09 44.99
C GLY A 421 17.16 16.67 44.82
N GLY A 422 16.00 16.53 44.15
CA GLY A 422 15.53 15.24 43.62
C GLY A 422 15.91 15.11 42.18
N SER A 423 16.12 13.87 41.72
CA SER A 423 16.48 13.55 40.32
C SER A 423 15.42 13.92 39.29
N GLY A 424 14.19 14.22 39.70
CA GLY A 424 13.06 14.39 38.76
C GLY A 424 12.59 13.09 38.10
N LEU A 425 13.09 11.91 38.56
CA LEU A 425 12.73 10.60 38.06
C LEU A 425 11.64 9.90 38.85
N GLY A 426 11.43 10.28 40.11
CA GLY A 426 10.52 9.58 41.04
C GLY A 426 9.08 9.49 40.53
N LEU A 427 8.51 10.57 39.99
CA LEU A 427 7.15 10.56 39.46
C LEU A 427 7.05 9.84 38.07
N ALA A 428 8.08 9.89 37.27
CA ALA A 428 8.16 9.10 36.03
C ALA A 428 8.20 7.60 36.32
N ILE A 429 8.92 7.18 37.39
CA ILE A 429 8.92 5.80 37.90
C ILE A 429 7.52 5.42 38.40
N CYS A 430 6.84 6.32 39.11
CA CYS A 430 5.46 6.10 39.54
C CYS A 430 4.53 5.83 38.37
N LEU A 431 4.62 6.61 37.31
CA LEU A 431 3.84 6.42 36.07
C LEU A 431 4.10 5.03 35.49
N ASN A 432 5.37 4.64 35.30
CA ASN A 432 5.72 3.33 34.72
C ASN A 432 5.21 2.16 35.59
N ILE A 433 5.33 2.28 36.94
CA ILE A 433 4.80 1.24 37.84
C ILE A 433 3.28 1.11 37.69
N VAL A 434 2.56 2.22 37.69
CA VAL A 434 1.09 2.23 37.56
C VAL A 434 0.65 1.69 36.22
N GLU A 435 1.27 2.10 35.13
CA GLU A 435 0.98 1.58 33.77
C GLU A 435 1.26 0.08 33.65
N ALA A 436 2.38 -0.37 34.24
CA ALA A 436 2.68 -1.80 34.27
C ALA A 436 1.66 -2.62 35.08
N HIS A 437 0.91 -2.01 35.99
CA HIS A 437 -0.20 -2.61 36.72
C HIS A 437 -1.56 -2.37 36.03
N ASN A 438 -1.60 -1.95 34.75
CA ASN A 438 -2.81 -1.60 33.99
C ASN A 438 -3.65 -0.52 34.70
N GLY A 439 -2.99 0.36 35.47
CA GLY A 439 -3.60 1.45 36.19
C GLY A 439 -3.47 2.79 35.45
N ARG A 440 -3.90 3.84 36.15
CA ARG A 440 -3.78 5.22 35.71
C ARG A 440 -3.31 6.11 36.87
N ILE A 441 -2.43 7.07 36.57
CA ILE A 441 -1.97 8.09 37.53
C ILE A 441 -2.28 9.47 36.96
N ILE A 442 -2.80 10.37 37.80
CA ILE A 442 -3.23 11.71 37.41
C ILE A 442 -2.80 12.71 38.48
N ALA A 443 -2.33 13.89 38.09
CA ALA A 443 -2.07 15.02 38.94
C ALA A 443 -3.13 16.12 38.73
N ALA A 444 -3.56 16.72 39.83
CA ALA A 444 -4.51 17.83 39.85
C ALA A 444 -4.16 18.83 40.94
N HIS A 445 -4.80 19.99 40.99
CA HIS A 445 -4.68 20.92 42.09
C HIS A 445 -5.28 20.33 43.38
N SER A 446 -4.55 20.45 44.46
CA SER A 446 -5.06 20.10 45.79
C SER A 446 -6.01 21.17 46.33
N PRO A 447 -7.13 20.80 46.96
CA PRO A 447 -7.98 21.75 47.67
C PRO A 447 -7.26 22.48 48.81
N PHE A 448 -6.08 21.99 49.24
CA PHE A 448 -5.25 22.60 50.24
C PHE A 448 -4.12 23.48 49.67
N GLY A 449 -4.18 23.81 48.41
CA GLY A 449 -3.24 24.69 47.69
C GLY A 449 -1.96 24.01 47.20
N GLY A 450 -1.83 22.69 47.34
CA GLY A 450 -0.73 21.88 46.81
C GLY A 450 -1.09 21.09 45.58
N VAL A 451 -0.61 19.84 45.49
CA VAL A 451 -0.86 18.89 44.39
C VAL A 451 -1.65 17.68 44.93
N SER A 452 -2.59 17.20 44.16
CA SER A 452 -3.34 15.97 44.37
C SER A 452 -2.91 14.93 43.35
N ILE A 453 -2.25 13.86 43.75
CA ILE A 453 -1.89 12.73 42.89
C ILE A 453 -2.87 11.58 43.15
N THR A 454 -3.57 11.17 42.10
CA THR A 454 -4.53 10.07 42.16
C THR A 454 -3.97 8.89 41.35
N VAL A 455 -3.94 7.72 41.97
CA VAL A 455 -3.55 6.44 41.39
C VAL A 455 -4.77 5.54 41.34
N GLU A 456 -5.12 5.04 40.17
CA GLU A 456 -6.20 4.07 39.95
C GLU A 456 -5.59 2.73 39.52
N LEU A 457 -5.89 1.65 40.24
CA LEU A 457 -5.43 0.30 39.94
C LEU A 457 -6.64 -0.64 39.82
N PRO A 458 -6.59 -1.62 38.88
CA PRO A 458 -7.66 -2.61 38.78
C PRO A 458 -7.68 -3.54 39.98
N LEU A 459 -8.89 -3.90 40.45
CA LEU A 459 -9.07 -4.87 41.53
C LEU A 459 -8.82 -6.31 41.02
N GLU A 460 -8.36 -7.19 41.90
CA GLU A 460 -8.03 -8.58 41.53
C GLU A 460 -9.19 -9.35 40.90
N ARG A 461 -10.43 -9.08 41.28
CA ARG A 461 -11.63 -9.84 40.83
C ARG A 461 -11.92 -9.76 39.34
N ASP A 462 -11.41 -8.77 38.64
CA ASP A 462 -11.72 -8.57 37.19
C ASP A 462 -10.62 -9.14 36.27
N LEU A 463 -9.40 -9.32 36.72
CA LEU A 463 -8.30 -9.89 35.93
C LEU A 463 -8.43 -11.41 35.69
N GLN A 464 -9.21 -12.12 36.51
CA GLN A 464 -9.48 -13.56 36.30
C GLN A 464 -10.60 -13.88 35.29
N ARG A 465 -11.27 -12.87 34.72
CA ARG A 465 -12.34 -13.04 33.73
C ARG A 465 -11.92 -12.85 32.27
N GLU A 466 -10.71 -12.37 32.04
CA GLU A 466 -10.17 -12.11 30.69
C GLU A 466 -9.07 -13.09 30.22
N VAL A 467 -8.84 -14.19 30.93
CA VAL A 467 -7.92 -15.27 30.52
C VAL A 467 -8.70 -16.49 30.01
#